data_a10f9fb1f398a68b29a7bcd75f39e7c1
#
_entry.id   a10f9fb1f398a68b29a7bcd75f39e7c1
#
_cell.length_a   1.000
_cell.length_b   1.000
_cell.length_c   1.000
_cell.angle_alpha   90.00
_cell.angle_beta   90.00
_cell.angle_gamma   90.00
#
_symmetry.space_group_name_H-M   'P 1'
#
loop_
_entity.id
_entity.type
_entity.pdbx_description
1 polymer ?
#
loop_
_entity_poly.entity_id
_entity_poly.type
_entity_poly.pdbx_seq_one_letter_code
_entity_poly.pdbx_strand_id
1 'polypeptide(L)'
;MAITDVYLGNPNLKKAGTPIQFTKKQINEWVKCKQDPIYFATHYIKIINLDEGLVPFDMYDFQKKILQDFHENRFNIAKLPRQTGKSTTVVAYLLYYAIFYDSVNIGILANKASTARELLGRLQLAYENLPKWMQHGILVWNKGNVELENGSKILAASTSASAVRGMSFNILFLDEFAFVPNHVAEQFFASVYPTITSGKSTKVIIISTPNGMNHFYKMWEDARNDKNDYITNEVHWSQVPGRDKKWKDETIKNTSKRQFAQEFECDFLGSADTLISPSKLQCIPFNDPIRSNAGLDVYERAEEDHEYIITVDVARGIGGDYSAFIVFDITTLPYKIVAKYRNNEIKPVLFPSVIFQVCKEYNNPYVLVEVNDIGDSIAATLNYDLEYPNVLMCAMRGRAGQIVGQGFSGNKTQLGVKMSITVKKIGCSNLKAIIEEDKLTFQDFDILQELTTFIQKKQAWEADEGYHDDLVMCMVLFAWLVMQDYFKEMTDTDIRRRIYEEQKNQIEQDMAPFGFIDDGLGDDTFVDADGSFWYGDKQEEVGYMLPDL
;
A
#
# COMPACT_ATOMS: atom_id res chain seq x y z
N MET A 1 -7.99 44.16 33.57
CA MET A 1 -6.62 44.31 33.04
C MET A 1 -6.49 45.67 32.38
N ALA A 2 -5.42 46.39 32.66
CA ALA A 2 -5.14 47.63 31.94
C ALA A 2 -4.84 47.32 30.47
N ILE A 3 -4.97 48.29 29.55
CA ILE A 3 -4.70 48.15 28.12
C ILE A 3 -3.24 47.64 27.87
N THR A 4 -2.35 47.85 28.83
CA THR A 4 -0.93 47.42 28.81
C THR A 4 -0.74 45.92 28.98
N ASP A 5 -1.73 45.18 29.49
CA ASP A 5 -1.63 43.75 29.86
C ASP A 5 -2.18 42.82 28.79
N VAL A 6 -2.63 43.34 27.65
CA VAL A 6 -3.23 42.59 26.56
C VAL A 6 -2.30 42.58 25.33
N TYR A 7 -2.33 41.48 24.57
CA TYR A 7 -1.52 41.35 23.37
C TYR A 7 -2.14 42.14 22.21
N LEU A 8 -1.37 43.08 21.64
CA LEU A 8 -1.79 43.92 20.49
C LEU A 8 -3.22 44.51 20.62
N GLY A 9 -3.66 44.86 21.86
CA GLY A 9 -4.98 45.43 22.12
C GLY A 9 -6.14 44.40 22.11
N ASN A 10 -5.89 43.11 21.91
CA ASN A 10 -6.92 42.10 21.99
C ASN A 10 -7.26 41.77 23.47
N PRO A 11 -8.49 42.13 23.98
CA PRO A 11 -8.85 41.90 25.37
C PRO A 11 -8.90 40.41 25.76
N ASN A 12 -8.94 39.51 24.77
CA ASN A 12 -9.02 38.07 25.00
C ASN A 12 -7.64 37.41 25.08
N LEU A 13 -6.56 38.13 24.84
CA LEU A 13 -5.20 37.58 24.86
C LEU A 13 -4.34 38.28 25.93
N LYS A 14 -3.64 37.48 26.74
CA LYS A 14 -2.67 37.96 27.72
C LYS A 14 -1.36 38.26 27.04
N LYS A 15 -0.74 39.42 27.32
CA LYS A 15 0.59 39.77 26.87
C LYS A 15 1.65 39.03 27.68
N ALA A 16 2.78 38.65 27.05
CA ALA A 16 3.93 38.08 27.73
C ALA A 16 4.51 39.00 28.79
N GLY A 17 5.00 38.45 29.89
CA GLY A 17 5.50 39.20 31.06
C GLY A 17 4.44 39.76 31.97
N THR A 18 3.14 39.52 31.71
CA THR A 18 2.05 39.95 32.60
C THR A 18 1.92 39.00 33.80
N PRO A 19 2.22 39.41 35.03
CA PRO A 19 2.17 38.54 36.21
C PRO A 19 0.73 38.15 36.55
N ILE A 20 0.56 36.92 37.02
CA ILE A 20 -0.72 36.41 37.54
C ILE A 20 -0.53 35.99 39.00
N GLN A 21 -1.38 36.49 39.88
CA GLN A 21 -1.46 35.99 41.25
C GLN A 21 -2.52 34.89 41.30
N PHE A 22 -2.10 33.67 41.54
CA PHE A 22 -3.00 32.53 41.67
C PHE A 22 -3.60 32.43 43.05
N THR A 23 -4.91 32.24 43.13
CA THR A 23 -5.58 31.83 44.36
C THR A 23 -5.34 30.32 44.59
N LYS A 24 -5.45 29.88 45.87
CA LYS A 24 -5.36 28.45 46.21
C LYS A 24 -6.34 27.58 45.40
N LYS A 25 -7.54 28.10 45.13
CA LYS A 25 -8.56 27.42 44.32
C LYS A 25 -8.08 27.23 42.88
N GLN A 26 -7.51 28.27 42.28
CA GLN A 26 -6.96 28.18 40.92
C GLN A 26 -5.75 27.24 40.80
N ILE A 27 -4.90 27.19 41.83
CA ILE A 27 -3.78 26.22 41.85
C ILE A 27 -4.32 24.78 41.87
N ASN A 28 -5.30 24.50 42.74
CA ASN A 28 -5.91 23.16 42.79
C ASN A 28 -6.58 22.78 41.47
N GLU A 29 -7.23 23.75 40.84
CA GLU A 29 -7.91 23.56 39.56
C GLU A 29 -6.91 23.33 38.41
N TRP A 30 -5.78 24.07 38.40
CA TRP A 30 -4.68 23.86 37.47
C TRP A 30 -4.13 22.43 37.56
N VAL A 31 -3.93 21.94 38.80
CA VAL A 31 -3.42 20.58 39.02
C VAL A 31 -4.41 19.52 38.50
N LYS A 32 -5.70 19.69 38.75
CA LYS A 32 -6.73 18.79 38.20
C LYS A 32 -6.73 18.77 36.68
N CYS A 33 -6.72 19.95 36.05
CA CYS A 33 -6.68 20.07 34.60
C CYS A 33 -5.42 19.44 34.02
N LYS A 34 -4.26 19.62 34.69
CA LYS A 34 -2.99 19.01 34.24
C LYS A 34 -3.00 17.49 34.34
N GLN A 35 -3.69 16.91 35.32
CA GLN A 35 -3.77 15.47 35.52
C GLN A 35 -4.80 14.77 34.61
N ASP A 36 -5.82 15.50 34.18
CA ASP A 36 -6.93 14.96 33.40
C ASP A 36 -7.27 15.85 32.20
N PRO A 37 -6.83 15.46 31.00
CA PRO A 37 -7.13 16.20 29.77
C PRO A 37 -8.62 16.22 29.43
N ILE A 38 -9.41 15.20 29.84
CA ILE A 38 -10.86 15.15 29.63
C ILE A 38 -11.53 16.19 30.53
N TYR A 39 -11.10 16.26 31.81
CA TYR A 39 -11.59 17.28 32.73
C TYR A 39 -11.35 18.69 32.19
N PHE A 40 -10.13 18.99 31.71
CA PHE A 40 -9.81 20.26 31.10
C PHE A 40 -10.69 20.56 29.89
N ALA A 41 -10.82 19.59 28.96
CA ALA A 41 -11.58 19.77 27.73
C ALA A 41 -13.07 20.08 28.04
N THR A 42 -13.68 19.33 28.96
CA THR A 42 -15.09 19.46 29.29
C THR A 42 -15.40 20.78 30.04
N HIS A 43 -14.49 21.23 30.93
CA HIS A 43 -14.78 22.38 31.79
C HIS A 43 -14.30 23.72 31.23
N TYR A 44 -13.29 23.72 30.36
CA TYR A 44 -12.63 24.96 29.93
C TYR A 44 -12.67 25.20 28.43
N ILE A 45 -12.88 24.18 27.61
CA ILE A 45 -12.95 24.36 26.16
C ILE A 45 -14.36 24.77 25.75
N LYS A 46 -14.44 25.80 24.92
CA LYS A 46 -15.64 26.20 24.22
C LYS A 46 -15.51 26.01 22.72
N ILE A 47 -16.60 25.63 22.11
CA ILE A 47 -16.68 25.30 20.66
C ILE A 47 -17.80 26.11 20.01
N ILE A 48 -17.73 26.28 18.70
CA ILE A 48 -18.84 26.84 17.93
C ILE A 48 -19.77 25.71 17.51
N ASN A 49 -20.98 25.73 18.03
CA ASN A 49 -22.10 24.95 17.53
C ASN A 49 -22.83 25.79 16.47
N LEU A 50 -23.25 25.16 15.35
CA LEU A 50 -23.89 25.88 14.24
C LEU A 50 -25.25 26.49 14.62
N ASP A 51 -25.96 25.84 15.53
CA ASP A 51 -27.30 26.25 15.94
C ASP A 51 -27.30 27.14 17.19
N GLU A 52 -26.40 26.91 18.15
CA GLU A 52 -26.37 27.53 19.48
C GLU A 52 -25.23 28.56 19.66
N GLY A 53 -24.33 28.66 18.68
CA GLY A 53 -23.17 29.55 18.74
C GLY A 53 -22.06 29.00 19.63
N LEU A 54 -21.51 29.83 20.55
CA LEU A 54 -20.38 29.44 21.40
C LEU A 54 -20.89 28.70 22.65
N VAL A 55 -20.64 27.40 22.72
CA VAL A 55 -21.07 26.50 23.80
C VAL A 55 -19.89 25.78 24.47
N PRO A 56 -20.02 25.27 25.70
CA PRO A 56 -19.04 24.35 26.29
C PRO A 56 -18.87 23.10 25.46
N PHE A 57 -17.68 22.51 25.47
CA PHE A 57 -17.41 21.25 24.77
C PHE A 57 -17.94 20.05 25.59
N ASP A 58 -19.20 19.71 25.39
CA ASP A 58 -19.77 18.48 25.94
C ASP A 58 -19.35 17.29 25.08
N MET A 59 -18.38 16.53 25.58
CA MET A 59 -17.73 15.44 24.85
C MET A 59 -18.58 14.18 24.83
N TYR A 60 -18.76 13.61 23.65
CA TYR A 60 -19.28 12.25 23.49
C TYR A 60 -18.32 11.21 24.09
N ASP A 61 -18.81 10.05 24.48
CA ASP A 61 -17.99 9.02 25.12
C ASP A 61 -16.87 8.52 24.21
N PHE A 62 -17.10 8.38 22.90
CA PHE A 62 -16.05 8.04 21.96
C PHE A 62 -14.97 9.14 21.85
N GLN A 63 -15.33 10.42 21.97
CA GLN A 63 -14.36 11.51 21.97
C GLN A 63 -13.50 11.49 23.24
N LYS A 64 -14.09 11.19 24.40
CA LYS A 64 -13.34 11.01 25.66
C LYS A 64 -12.33 9.88 25.52
N LYS A 65 -12.75 8.72 24.96
CA LYS A 65 -11.87 7.59 24.71
C LYS A 65 -10.70 7.97 23.78
N ILE A 66 -10.99 8.59 22.65
CA ILE A 66 -9.97 9.03 21.68
C ILE A 66 -8.97 10.00 22.32
N LEU A 67 -9.46 10.95 23.13
CA LEU A 67 -8.60 11.92 23.82
C LEU A 67 -7.70 11.22 24.85
N GLN A 68 -8.24 10.22 25.56
CA GLN A 68 -7.46 9.40 26.49
C GLN A 68 -6.38 8.59 25.74
N ASP A 69 -6.73 7.97 24.61
CA ASP A 69 -5.77 7.23 23.79
C ASP A 69 -4.64 8.14 23.29
N PHE A 70 -4.93 9.38 22.88
CA PHE A 70 -3.91 10.38 22.54
C PHE A 70 -2.98 10.70 23.71
N HIS A 71 -3.54 10.72 24.91
CA HIS A 71 -2.75 11.03 26.11
C HIS A 71 -1.86 9.88 26.54
N GLU A 72 -2.35 8.65 26.52
CA GLU A 72 -1.65 7.47 26.99
C GLU A 72 -0.66 6.92 25.96
N ASN A 73 -1.01 6.96 24.67
CA ASN A 73 -0.23 6.31 23.64
C ASN A 73 0.61 7.31 22.84
N ARG A 74 1.74 6.82 22.35
CA ARG A 74 2.68 7.60 21.54
C ARG A 74 2.23 7.74 20.09
N PHE A 75 1.71 6.66 19.51
CA PHE A 75 1.27 6.59 18.13
C PHE A 75 -0.22 6.28 18.06
N ASN A 76 -0.97 7.12 17.36
CA ASN A 76 -2.41 6.99 17.23
C ASN A 76 -2.83 7.16 15.77
N ILE A 77 -3.65 6.25 15.27
CA ILE A 77 -4.29 6.35 13.97
C ILE A 77 -5.80 6.23 14.14
N ALA A 78 -6.56 7.20 13.62
CA ALA A 78 -7.99 7.27 13.81
C ALA A 78 -8.73 7.37 12.48
N LYS A 79 -9.61 6.40 12.24
CA LYS A 79 -10.53 6.34 11.12
C LYS A 79 -11.91 6.80 11.58
N LEU A 80 -12.27 8.05 11.26
CA LEU A 80 -13.43 8.72 11.84
C LEU A 80 -14.36 9.28 10.77
N PRO A 81 -15.70 9.10 10.92
CA PRO A 81 -16.69 9.67 10.02
C PRO A 81 -16.67 11.20 9.99
N ARG A 82 -17.25 11.76 8.95
CA ARG A 82 -17.47 13.21 8.91
C ARG A 82 -18.41 13.68 10.04
N GLN A 83 -18.17 14.91 10.51
CA GLN A 83 -19.01 15.58 11.52
C GLN A 83 -19.12 14.81 12.86
N THR A 84 -18.06 14.11 13.26
CA THR A 84 -17.94 13.46 14.58
C THR A 84 -17.26 14.36 15.62
N GLY A 85 -16.93 15.60 15.27
CA GLY A 85 -16.15 16.48 16.13
C GLY A 85 -14.67 16.11 16.24
N LYS A 86 -14.14 15.29 15.29
CA LYS A 86 -12.74 14.85 15.28
C LYS A 86 -11.74 15.98 15.46
N SER A 87 -11.85 17.04 14.65
CA SER A 87 -10.97 18.20 14.70
C SER A 87 -11.05 18.95 16.04
N THR A 88 -12.24 19.02 16.64
CA THR A 88 -12.46 19.67 17.94
C THR A 88 -11.79 18.89 19.07
N THR A 89 -11.91 17.57 19.07
CA THR A 89 -11.27 16.68 20.06
C THR A 89 -9.74 16.83 20.02
N VAL A 90 -9.15 16.85 18.79
CA VAL A 90 -7.72 17.05 18.64
C VAL A 90 -7.30 18.44 19.10
N VAL A 91 -7.98 19.48 18.65
CA VAL A 91 -7.68 20.87 19.05
C VAL A 91 -7.69 21.01 20.58
N ALA A 92 -8.67 20.41 21.26
CA ALA A 92 -8.72 20.41 22.73
C ALA A 92 -7.49 19.75 23.34
N TYR A 93 -7.04 18.60 22.78
CA TYR A 93 -5.84 17.92 23.25
C TYR A 93 -4.55 18.68 22.95
N LEU A 94 -4.39 19.25 21.75
CA LEU A 94 -3.22 20.05 21.42
C LEU A 94 -3.10 21.30 22.30
N LEU A 95 -4.24 21.94 22.58
CA LEU A 95 -4.29 23.09 23.46
C LEU A 95 -3.96 22.71 24.91
N TYR A 96 -4.49 21.60 25.41
CA TYR A 96 -4.14 21.03 26.69
C TYR A 96 -2.63 20.86 26.81
N TYR A 97 -2.01 20.23 25.81
CA TYR A 97 -0.58 19.95 25.84
C TYR A 97 0.26 21.23 25.82
N ALA A 98 -0.11 22.20 25.00
CA ALA A 98 0.58 23.49 24.91
C ALA A 98 0.50 24.32 26.20
N ILE A 99 -0.56 24.15 27.02
CA ILE A 99 -0.77 24.89 28.26
C ILE A 99 -0.07 24.23 29.45
N PHE A 100 -0.18 22.91 29.59
CA PHE A 100 0.24 22.22 30.81
C PHE A 100 1.65 21.63 30.73
N TYR A 101 2.29 21.70 29.55
CA TYR A 101 3.69 21.30 29.36
C TYR A 101 4.49 22.48 28.80
N ASP A 102 5.73 22.64 29.28
CA ASP A 102 6.60 23.73 28.88
C ASP A 102 7.47 23.35 27.68
N SER A 103 7.80 24.36 26.86
CA SER A 103 8.75 24.23 25.75
C SER A 103 8.38 23.14 24.74
N VAL A 104 7.10 22.95 24.46
CA VAL A 104 6.63 21.94 23.51
C VAL A 104 6.44 22.52 22.12
N ASN A 105 6.86 21.76 21.13
CA ASN A 105 6.65 22.06 19.72
C ASN A 105 5.56 21.15 19.16
N ILE A 106 4.50 21.76 18.60
CA ILE A 106 3.34 21.06 18.03
C ILE A 106 3.24 21.39 16.55
N GLY A 107 3.23 20.35 15.69
CA GLY A 107 2.96 20.48 14.26
C GLY A 107 1.53 20.08 13.92
N ILE A 108 0.77 20.98 13.30
CA ILE A 108 -0.55 20.72 12.72
C ILE A 108 -0.36 20.66 11.21
N LEU A 109 -0.46 19.48 10.63
CA LEU A 109 -0.28 19.24 9.21
C LEU A 109 -1.58 18.71 8.60
N ALA A 110 -1.93 19.20 7.42
CA ALA A 110 -3.09 18.73 6.68
C ALA A 110 -2.75 18.61 5.18
N ASN A 111 -3.61 17.96 4.42
CA ASN A 111 -3.46 17.85 2.96
C ASN A 111 -3.33 19.21 2.27
N LYS A 112 -3.97 20.26 2.83
CA LYS A 112 -3.90 21.66 2.35
C LYS A 112 -3.52 22.60 3.49
N ALA A 113 -2.68 23.59 3.20
CA ALA A 113 -2.29 24.61 4.18
C ALA A 113 -3.49 25.42 4.73
N SER A 114 -4.55 25.59 3.93
CA SER A 114 -5.79 26.25 4.38
C SER A 114 -6.49 25.46 5.49
N THR A 115 -6.54 24.14 5.37
CA THR A 115 -7.14 23.25 6.39
C THR A 115 -6.32 23.29 7.69
N ALA A 116 -5.00 23.23 7.61
CA ALA A 116 -4.14 23.34 8.79
C ALA A 116 -4.32 24.68 9.51
N ARG A 117 -4.43 25.79 8.76
CA ARG A 117 -4.69 27.13 9.33
C ARG A 117 -6.07 27.24 9.95
N GLU A 118 -7.08 26.58 9.39
CA GLU A 118 -8.43 26.53 9.99
C GLU A 118 -8.38 25.82 11.36
N LEU A 119 -7.67 24.70 11.46
CA LEU A 119 -7.47 23.99 12.73
C LEU A 119 -6.74 24.85 13.76
N LEU A 120 -5.70 25.57 13.34
CA LEU A 120 -5.02 26.53 14.21
C LEU A 120 -5.97 27.67 14.65
N GLY A 121 -6.82 28.16 13.76
CA GLY A 121 -7.84 29.17 14.09
C GLY A 121 -8.85 28.69 15.14
N ARG A 122 -9.27 27.42 15.08
CA ARG A 122 -10.11 26.79 16.11
C ARG A 122 -9.39 26.68 17.45
N LEU A 123 -8.10 26.34 17.44
CA LEU A 123 -7.27 26.33 18.64
C LEU A 123 -7.13 27.74 19.24
N GLN A 124 -6.90 28.73 18.39
CA GLN A 124 -6.84 30.13 18.79
C GLN A 124 -8.15 30.60 19.45
N LEU A 125 -9.29 30.25 18.85
CA LEU A 125 -10.60 30.57 19.43
C LEU A 125 -10.79 29.91 20.80
N ALA A 126 -10.43 28.62 20.93
CA ALA A 126 -10.51 27.93 22.21
C ALA A 126 -9.62 28.58 23.26
N TYR A 127 -8.39 28.95 22.89
CA TYR A 127 -7.46 29.67 23.76
C TYR A 127 -7.99 31.04 24.24
N GLU A 128 -8.56 31.86 23.35
CA GLU A 128 -9.13 33.18 23.66
C GLU A 128 -10.26 33.08 24.67
N ASN A 129 -10.97 31.96 24.71
CA ASN A 129 -12.06 31.71 25.64
C ASN A 129 -11.63 31.14 27.01
N LEU A 130 -10.35 30.81 27.17
CA LEU A 130 -9.86 30.37 28.48
C LEU A 130 -9.84 31.50 29.51
N PRO A 131 -10.05 31.19 30.80
CA PRO A 131 -9.83 32.15 31.86
C PRO A 131 -8.41 32.73 31.81
N LYS A 132 -8.27 34.04 32.06
CA LYS A 132 -6.98 34.73 31.99
C LYS A 132 -5.90 34.13 32.90
N TRP A 133 -6.29 33.59 34.04
CA TRP A 133 -5.36 32.93 34.94
C TRP A 133 -4.80 31.62 34.39
N MET A 134 -5.46 31.04 33.37
CA MET A 134 -5.02 29.80 32.71
C MET A 134 -4.21 30.09 31.43
N GLN A 135 -4.26 31.30 30.90
CA GLN A 135 -3.51 31.67 29.71
C GLN A 135 -2.05 31.99 30.03
N HIS A 136 -1.10 31.42 29.27
CA HIS A 136 0.24 31.93 29.17
C HIS A 136 0.26 33.24 28.38
N GLY A 137 1.29 34.06 28.52
CA GLY A 137 1.45 35.28 27.71
C GLY A 137 1.74 34.90 26.24
N ILE A 138 1.27 35.73 25.33
CA ILE A 138 1.48 35.54 23.90
C ILE A 138 2.76 36.23 23.43
N LEU A 139 3.64 35.49 22.73
CA LEU A 139 4.82 36.02 22.03
C LEU A 139 4.53 36.21 20.55
N VAL A 140 3.92 35.23 19.89
CA VAL A 140 3.54 35.27 18.47
C VAL A 140 2.11 34.75 18.31
N TRP A 141 1.32 35.47 17.53
CA TRP A 141 -0.07 35.11 17.27
C TRP A 141 -0.46 35.46 15.84
N ASN A 142 -0.38 34.48 14.94
CA ASN A 142 -0.74 34.69 13.54
C ASN A 142 -1.43 33.45 12.94
N LYS A 143 -1.81 33.50 11.67
CA LYS A 143 -2.56 32.42 11.00
C LYS A 143 -1.72 31.15 10.72
N GLY A 144 -0.41 31.21 10.89
CA GLY A 144 0.49 30.08 10.59
C GLY A 144 1.18 29.52 11.83
N ASN A 145 1.38 30.33 12.87
CA ASN A 145 2.00 29.87 14.11
C ASN A 145 1.52 30.65 15.34
N VAL A 146 1.67 30.00 16.48
CA VAL A 146 1.44 30.56 17.82
C VAL A 146 2.65 30.24 18.67
N GLU A 147 3.16 31.25 19.41
CA GLU A 147 4.20 31.04 20.42
C GLU A 147 3.75 31.60 21.76
N LEU A 148 3.88 30.78 22.79
CA LEU A 148 3.48 31.08 24.17
C LEU A 148 4.70 31.38 25.04
N GLU A 149 4.49 32.14 26.11
CA GLU A 149 5.54 32.55 27.06
C GLU A 149 6.20 31.37 27.79
N ASN A 150 5.49 30.22 27.93
CA ASN A 150 6.08 28.99 28.47
C ASN A 150 7.02 28.26 27.49
N GLY A 151 7.32 28.88 26.36
CA GLY A 151 8.20 28.34 25.31
C GLY A 151 7.51 27.40 24.32
N SER A 152 6.20 27.13 24.51
CA SER A 152 5.46 26.26 23.60
C SER A 152 5.16 26.93 22.26
N LYS A 153 5.32 26.18 21.16
CA LYS A 153 5.12 26.65 19.79
C LYS A 153 4.18 25.71 19.03
N ILE A 154 3.27 26.29 18.25
CA ILE A 154 2.32 25.56 17.41
C ILE A 154 2.46 26.07 15.98
N LEU A 155 2.77 25.17 15.05
CA LEU A 155 2.95 25.46 13.63
C LEU A 155 1.85 24.78 12.81
N ALA A 156 1.25 25.50 11.87
CA ALA A 156 0.28 24.95 10.91
C ALA A 156 0.82 25.03 9.47
N ALA A 157 0.94 23.88 8.80
CA ALA A 157 1.45 23.78 7.45
C ALA A 157 0.74 22.69 6.63
N SER A 158 0.98 22.65 5.31
CA SER A 158 0.59 21.49 4.49
C SER A 158 1.54 20.33 4.73
N THR A 159 1.02 19.10 4.60
CA THR A 159 1.83 17.90 4.63
C THR A 159 2.74 17.86 3.40
N SER A 160 4.04 18.02 3.60
CA SER A 160 5.05 17.92 2.54
C SER A 160 6.40 17.51 3.14
N ALA A 161 7.26 16.90 2.35
CA ALA A 161 8.58 16.47 2.79
C ALA A 161 9.46 17.62 3.34
N SER A 162 9.21 18.85 2.89
CA SER A 162 9.96 20.05 3.31
C SER A 162 9.34 20.78 4.51
N ALA A 163 8.04 20.58 4.80
CA ALA A 163 7.30 21.37 5.79
C ALA A 163 7.85 21.27 7.22
N VAL A 164 8.47 20.16 7.55
CA VAL A 164 8.93 19.83 8.91
C VAL A 164 10.41 19.43 8.96
N ARG A 165 11.11 19.51 7.82
CA ARG A 165 12.54 19.15 7.75
C ARG A 165 13.36 20.11 8.64
N GLY A 166 14.16 19.55 9.53
CA GLY A 166 14.99 20.31 10.47
C GLY A 166 14.28 20.83 11.72
N MET A 167 12.99 20.48 11.91
CA MET A 167 12.23 20.80 13.12
C MET A 167 12.06 19.55 13.98
N SER A 168 12.11 19.72 15.30
CA SER A 168 11.78 18.69 16.28
C SER A 168 10.41 18.98 16.89
N PHE A 169 9.54 17.98 16.93
CA PHE A 169 8.19 18.10 17.47
C PHE A 169 7.98 17.18 18.67
N ASN A 170 7.21 17.66 19.66
CA ASN A 170 6.69 16.84 20.74
C ASN A 170 5.37 16.18 20.35
N ILE A 171 4.56 16.87 19.55
CA ILE A 171 3.35 16.31 18.93
C ILE A 171 3.33 16.65 17.45
N LEU A 172 3.10 15.64 16.62
CA LEU A 172 2.84 15.78 15.20
C LEU A 172 1.41 15.31 14.93
N PHE A 173 0.56 16.22 14.50
CA PHE A 173 -0.80 15.94 14.12
C PHE A 173 -0.99 16.02 12.61
N LEU A 174 -1.50 14.93 12.02
CA LEU A 174 -1.76 14.79 10.59
C LEU A 174 -3.27 14.66 10.36
N ASP A 175 -3.88 15.72 9.82
CA ASP A 175 -5.32 15.74 9.51
C ASP A 175 -5.57 15.42 8.04
N GLU A 176 -6.67 14.71 7.78
CA GLU A 176 -7.09 14.26 6.45
C GLU A 176 -5.96 13.55 5.68
N PHE A 177 -5.21 12.70 6.39
CA PHE A 177 -4.01 12.08 5.85
C PHE A 177 -4.29 11.15 4.65
N ALA A 178 -5.46 10.51 4.58
CA ALA A 178 -5.88 9.71 3.43
C ALA A 178 -6.00 10.52 2.12
N PHE A 179 -6.02 11.85 2.19
CA PHE A 179 -6.09 12.73 1.02
C PHE A 179 -4.72 13.30 0.61
N VAL A 180 -3.65 12.90 1.28
CA VAL A 180 -2.28 13.24 0.88
C VAL A 180 -1.86 12.28 -0.23
N PRO A 181 -1.32 12.78 -1.36
CA PRO A 181 -0.81 11.91 -2.41
C PRO A 181 0.25 10.93 -1.88
N ASN A 182 0.24 9.69 -2.37
CA ASN A 182 1.06 8.62 -1.80
C ASN A 182 2.55 8.91 -1.82
N HIS A 183 3.07 9.40 -2.96
CA HIS A 183 4.49 9.78 -3.07
C HIS A 183 4.88 10.88 -2.08
N VAL A 184 3.95 11.80 -1.74
CA VAL A 184 4.17 12.83 -0.72
C VAL A 184 4.16 12.21 0.67
N ALA A 185 3.23 11.28 0.94
CA ALA A 185 3.12 10.59 2.21
C ALA A 185 4.38 9.76 2.51
N GLU A 186 4.88 9.00 1.54
CA GLU A 186 6.11 8.21 1.65
C GLU A 186 7.34 9.09 1.90
N GLN A 187 7.54 10.11 1.08
CA GLN A 187 8.64 11.07 1.26
C GLN A 187 8.55 11.82 2.59
N PHE A 188 7.33 12.14 3.03
CA PHE A 188 7.09 12.77 4.32
C PHE A 188 7.56 11.86 5.46
N PHE A 189 7.12 10.61 5.51
CA PHE A 189 7.53 9.67 6.55
C PHE A 189 9.04 9.39 6.51
N ALA A 190 9.63 9.19 5.35
CA ALA A 190 11.08 9.03 5.21
C ALA A 190 11.87 10.23 5.75
N SER A 191 11.33 11.45 5.61
CA SER A 191 11.98 12.69 6.07
C SER A 191 11.73 12.98 7.56
N VAL A 192 10.56 12.61 8.09
CA VAL A 192 10.09 13.00 9.43
C VAL A 192 10.33 11.90 10.46
N TYR A 193 10.29 10.65 10.05
CA TYR A 193 10.46 9.50 10.95
C TYR A 193 11.75 9.55 11.79
N PRO A 194 12.91 9.95 11.23
CA PRO A 194 14.12 10.12 12.04
C PRO A 194 13.99 11.16 13.16
N THR A 195 13.20 12.22 12.95
CA THR A 195 12.96 13.26 13.98
C THR A 195 11.98 12.77 15.06
N ILE A 196 11.03 11.93 14.70
CA ILE A 196 10.09 11.29 15.63
C ILE A 196 10.82 10.29 16.52
N THR A 197 11.74 9.51 15.95
CA THR A 197 12.49 8.47 16.69
C THR A 197 13.54 9.04 17.61
N SER A 198 14.02 10.25 17.40
CA SER A 198 15.00 10.93 18.29
C SER A 198 14.44 11.23 19.68
N GLY A 199 13.11 11.38 19.81
CA GLY A 199 12.42 11.65 21.07
C GLY A 199 11.67 10.43 21.60
N LYS A 200 11.86 10.07 22.87
CA LYS A 200 11.11 8.98 23.51
C LYS A 200 9.64 9.32 23.78
N SER A 201 9.29 10.60 23.86
CA SER A 201 7.96 11.11 24.22
C SER A 201 7.21 11.76 23.06
N THR A 202 7.79 11.80 21.85
CA THR A 202 7.15 12.38 20.67
C THR A 202 5.89 11.60 20.33
N LYS A 203 4.77 12.30 20.16
CA LYS A 203 3.48 11.72 19.79
C LYS A 203 3.16 11.98 18.34
N VAL A 204 2.62 10.98 17.66
CA VAL A 204 2.08 11.11 16.30
C VAL A 204 0.60 10.75 16.33
N ILE A 205 -0.23 11.67 15.85
CA ILE A 205 -1.68 11.52 15.78
C ILE A 205 -2.09 11.68 14.33
N ILE A 206 -2.63 10.63 13.74
CA ILE A 206 -3.09 10.61 12.34
C ILE A 206 -4.60 10.45 12.35
N ILE A 207 -5.31 11.34 11.68
CA ILE A 207 -6.77 11.24 11.56
C ILE A 207 -7.18 11.44 10.10
N SER A 208 -8.11 10.60 9.65
CA SER A 208 -8.75 10.78 8.35
C SER A 208 -10.13 10.12 8.27
N THR A 209 -10.94 10.53 7.30
CA THR A 209 -11.90 9.66 6.63
C THR A 209 -11.13 8.85 5.59
N PRO A 210 -11.57 7.62 5.26
CA PRO A 210 -10.95 6.80 4.22
C PRO A 210 -11.03 7.46 2.84
N ASN A 211 -10.00 7.23 2.03
CA ASN A 211 -9.97 7.65 0.64
C ASN A 211 -9.22 6.61 -0.22
N GLY A 212 -9.88 5.50 -0.51
CA GLY A 212 -9.28 4.38 -1.23
C GLY A 212 -8.23 3.61 -0.41
N MET A 213 -7.56 2.67 -1.06
CA MET A 213 -6.51 1.83 -0.46
C MET A 213 -5.14 2.48 -0.68
N ASN A 214 -4.87 3.53 0.06
CA ASN A 214 -3.66 4.34 -0.03
C ASN A 214 -2.72 4.11 1.17
N HIS A 215 -1.74 4.99 1.37
CA HIS A 215 -0.79 4.88 2.48
C HIS A 215 -1.47 4.87 3.86
N PHE A 216 -2.57 5.63 4.04
CA PHE A 216 -3.35 5.61 5.27
C PHE A 216 -4.02 4.24 5.49
N TYR A 217 -4.54 3.61 4.43
CA TYR A 217 -5.08 2.25 4.49
C TYR A 217 -4.01 1.24 4.92
N LYS A 218 -2.80 1.28 4.30
CA LYS A 218 -1.69 0.40 4.67
C LYS A 218 -1.34 0.55 6.15
N MET A 219 -1.16 1.78 6.62
CA MET A 219 -0.85 2.05 8.03
C MET A 219 -1.95 1.55 8.98
N TRP A 220 -3.22 1.68 8.57
CA TRP A 220 -4.37 1.22 9.33
C TRP A 220 -4.40 -0.31 9.43
N GLU A 221 -4.23 -1.02 8.32
CA GLU A 221 -4.21 -2.48 8.31
C GLU A 221 -2.97 -3.04 9.04
N ASP A 222 -1.81 -2.42 8.87
CA ASP A 222 -0.60 -2.79 9.62
C ASP A 222 -0.80 -2.62 11.14
N ALA A 223 -1.50 -1.57 11.56
CA ALA A 223 -1.84 -1.36 12.97
C ALA A 223 -2.83 -2.41 13.49
N ARG A 224 -3.83 -2.79 12.70
CA ARG A 224 -4.80 -3.84 13.07
C ARG A 224 -4.19 -5.23 13.16
N ASN A 225 -3.09 -5.45 12.44
CA ASN A 225 -2.37 -6.72 12.39
C ASN A 225 -1.10 -6.71 13.25
N ASP A 226 -0.96 -5.74 14.18
CA ASP A 226 0.18 -5.58 15.10
C ASP A 226 1.55 -5.49 14.39
N LYS A 227 1.57 -5.01 13.13
CA LYS A 227 2.80 -4.80 12.35
C LYS A 227 3.46 -3.45 12.63
N ASN A 228 2.76 -2.53 13.27
CA ASN A 228 3.27 -1.24 13.72
C ASN A 228 2.73 -0.87 15.11
N ASP A 229 3.29 0.18 15.73
CA ASP A 229 2.97 0.58 17.11
C ASP A 229 1.76 1.53 17.21
N TYR A 230 0.98 1.73 16.14
CA TYR A 230 -0.16 2.64 16.17
C TYR A 230 -1.38 2.00 16.84
N ILE A 231 -1.97 2.72 17.81
CA ILE A 231 -3.27 2.37 18.38
C ILE A 231 -4.37 2.84 17.44
N THR A 232 -5.26 1.92 17.05
CA THR A 232 -6.36 2.18 16.14
C THR A 232 -7.59 2.71 16.87
N ASN A 233 -8.14 3.82 16.38
CA ASN A 233 -9.41 4.38 16.83
C ASN A 233 -10.42 4.42 15.68
N GLU A 234 -11.54 3.74 15.85
CA GLU A 234 -12.64 3.70 14.89
C GLU A 234 -13.95 4.09 15.56
N VAL A 235 -14.75 4.89 14.86
CA VAL A 235 -16.08 5.32 15.34
C VAL A 235 -17.10 4.98 14.26
N HIS A 236 -18.17 4.31 14.66
CA HIS A 236 -19.30 4.07 13.77
C HIS A 236 -20.22 5.29 13.77
N TRP A 237 -20.80 5.65 12.63
CA TRP A 237 -21.66 6.82 12.48
C TRP A 237 -22.83 6.87 13.47
N SER A 238 -23.37 5.71 13.87
CA SER A 238 -24.50 5.60 14.83
C SER A 238 -24.12 5.92 16.28
N GLN A 239 -22.84 6.07 16.60
CA GLN A 239 -22.38 6.49 17.92
C GLN A 239 -22.54 8.02 18.13
N VAL A 240 -22.81 8.75 17.04
CA VAL A 240 -23.07 10.19 17.11
C VAL A 240 -24.56 10.41 17.46
N PRO A 241 -24.89 11.13 18.54
CA PRO A 241 -26.25 11.40 18.91
C PRO A 241 -27.07 12.02 17.78
N GLY A 242 -28.32 11.56 17.63
CA GLY A 242 -29.22 12.03 16.57
C GLY A 242 -29.05 11.35 15.22
N ARG A 243 -28.10 10.44 15.06
CA ARG A 243 -27.89 9.65 13.84
C ARG A 243 -28.52 8.28 13.99
N ASP A 244 -29.73 8.12 13.49
CA ASP A 244 -30.48 6.89 13.43
C ASP A 244 -30.63 6.35 12.00
N LYS A 245 -31.40 5.29 11.82
CA LYS A 245 -31.66 4.71 10.50
C LYS A 245 -32.36 5.70 9.55
N LYS A 246 -33.23 6.55 10.06
CA LYS A 246 -33.93 7.57 9.26
C LYS A 246 -32.93 8.61 8.74
N TRP A 247 -32.03 9.08 9.60
CA TRP A 247 -30.95 9.97 9.21
C TRP A 247 -30.04 9.33 8.13
N LYS A 248 -29.70 8.03 8.26
CA LYS A 248 -28.96 7.28 7.25
C LYS A 248 -29.67 7.29 5.91
N ASP A 249 -30.96 6.92 5.89
CA ASP A 249 -31.76 6.81 4.66
C ASP A 249 -31.90 8.20 3.97
N GLU A 250 -32.11 9.25 4.74
CA GLU A 250 -32.16 10.63 4.24
C GLU A 250 -30.80 11.10 3.69
N THR A 251 -29.71 10.78 4.37
CA THR A 251 -28.36 11.12 3.92
C THR A 251 -28.02 10.40 2.60
N ILE A 252 -28.32 9.09 2.50
CA ILE A 252 -28.14 8.32 1.28
C ILE A 252 -28.96 8.89 0.11
N LYS A 253 -30.22 9.29 0.39
CA LYS A 253 -31.10 9.90 -0.62
C LYS A 253 -30.54 11.21 -1.17
N ASN A 254 -29.91 12.02 -0.34
CA ASN A 254 -29.35 13.33 -0.71
C ASN A 254 -27.92 13.25 -1.26
N THR A 255 -27.25 12.11 -1.12
CA THR A 255 -25.89 11.89 -1.59
C THR A 255 -25.84 10.65 -2.49
N SER A 256 -25.26 9.57 -1.99
CA SER A 256 -25.30 8.23 -2.61
C SER A 256 -24.94 7.17 -1.56
N LYS A 257 -25.31 5.90 -1.81
CA LYS A 257 -24.89 4.77 -0.94
C LYS A 257 -23.38 4.72 -0.79
N ARG A 258 -22.66 4.93 -1.88
CA ARG A 258 -21.21 4.91 -1.90
C ARG A 258 -20.59 6.04 -1.08
N GLN A 259 -21.05 7.27 -1.28
CA GLN A 259 -20.56 8.41 -0.51
C GLN A 259 -20.86 8.22 0.98
N PHE A 260 -22.01 7.63 1.32
CA PHE A 260 -22.34 7.29 2.70
C PHE A 260 -21.37 6.25 3.27
N ALA A 261 -21.08 5.17 2.53
CA ALA A 261 -20.13 4.14 2.95
C ALA A 261 -18.72 4.72 3.19
N GLN A 262 -18.21 5.55 2.28
CA GLN A 262 -16.89 6.18 2.42
C GLN A 262 -16.84 7.19 3.58
N GLU A 263 -17.81 8.11 3.65
CA GLU A 263 -17.72 9.28 4.52
C GLU A 263 -18.29 9.05 5.92
N PHE A 264 -19.20 8.08 6.07
CA PHE A 264 -19.88 7.82 7.33
C PHE A 264 -19.68 6.39 7.85
N GLU A 265 -19.66 5.36 7.00
CA GLU A 265 -19.30 3.99 7.41
C GLU A 265 -17.79 3.80 7.46
N CYS A 266 -17.04 4.76 6.90
CA CYS A 266 -15.57 4.75 6.88
C CYS A 266 -15.00 3.51 6.16
N ASP A 267 -15.65 3.08 5.09
CA ASP A 267 -15.14 2.01 4.25
C ASP A 267 -14.03 2.54 3.34
N PHE A 268 -12.96 1.77 3.22
CA PHE A 268 -11.88 2.03 2.27
C PHE A 268 -12.32 1.64 0.85
N LEU A 269 -13.21 2.43 0.28
CA LEU A 269 -13.70 2.20 -1.07
C LEU A 269 -12.74 2.85 -2.07
N GLY A 270 -12.25 2.06 -3.03
CA GLY A 270 -11.60 2.58 -4.24
C GLY A 270 -12.59 3.36 -5.12
N SER A 271 -12.16 3.89 -6.27
CA SER A 271 -13.03 4.56 -7.24
C SER A 271 -14.18 3.64 -7.70
N ALA A 272 -15.38 4.18 -8.05
CA ALA A 272 -16.54 3.37 -8.43
C ALA A 272 -16.32 2.61 -9.73
N ASP A 273 -15.57 3.25 -10.62
CA ASP A 273 -15.38 2.83 -12.00
C ASP A 273 -14.02 2.18 -12.19
N THR A 274 -13.52 1.46 -11.14
CA THR A 274 -12.26 0.70 -11.22
C THR A 274 -12.43 -0.54 -12.10
N LEU A 275 -11.33 -0.95 -12.75
CA LEU A 275 -11.31 -2.14 -13.60
C LEU A 275 -11.73 -3.39 -12.82
N ILE A 276 -11.18 -3.56 -11.62
CA ILE A 276 -11.50 -4.64 -10.69
C ILE A 276 -12.53 -4.15 -9.68
N SER A 277 -13.48 -5.00 -9.31
CA SER A 277 -14.50 -4.64 -8.32
C SER A 277 -13.88 -4.26 -6.97
N PRO A 278 -14.34 -3.18 -6.31
CA PRO A 278 -13.81 -2.78 -5.01
C PRO A 278 -13.87 -3.88 -3.95
N SER A 279 -14.92 -4.70 -3.97
CA SER A 279 -15.06 -5.85 -3.05
C SER A 279 -13.97 -6.90 -3.26
N LYS A 280 -13.54 -7.12 -4.51
CA LYS A 280 -12.45 -8.04 -4.81
C LYS A 280 -11.11 -7.48 -4.34
N LEU A 281 -10.85 -6.19 -4.62
CA LEU A 281 -9.62 -5.53 -4.19
C LEU A 281 -9.43 -5.54 -2.67
N GLN A 282 -10.51 -5.39 -1.90
CA GLN A 282 -10.46 -5.46 -0.43
C GLN A 282 -10.11 -6.85 0.12
N CYS A 283 -10.36 -7.90 -0.66
CA CYS A 283 -10.05 -9.28 -0.25
C CYS A 283 -8.61 -9.70 -0.60
N ILE A 284 -7.87 -8.90 -1.39
CA ILE A 284 -6.50 -9.23 -1.77
C ILE A 284 -5.57 -8.90 -0.61
N PRO A 285 -4.89 -9.91 -0.02
CA PRO A 285 -3.91 -9.66 1.03
C PRO A 285 -2.65 -9.01 0.45
N PHE A 286 -1.96 -8.20 1.25
CA PHE A 286 -0.65 -7.68 0.88
C PHE A 286 0.36 -7.97 2.00
N ASN A 287 1.62 -8.17 1.59
CA ASN A 287 2.72 -8.46 2.49
C ASN A 287 3.94 -7.60 2.10
N ASP A 288 4.85 -7.45 3.04
CA ASP A 288 6.13 -6.84 2.74
C ASP A 288 7.02 -7.80 1.90
N PRO A 289 7.82 -7.28 0.97
CA PRO A 289 8.73 -8.10 0.17
C PRO A 289 9.79 -8.76 1.04
N ILE A 290 10.21 -9.98 0.68
CA ILE A 290 11.33 -10.67 1.36
C ILE A 290 12.67 -9.98 1.10
N ARG A 291 12.77 -9.20 0.01
CA ARG A 291 13.93 -8.39 -0.36
C ARG A 291 13.44 -7.14 -1.11
N SER A 292 13.93 -5.98 -0.70
CA SER A 292 13.70 -4.71 -1.39
C SER A 292 15.04 -3.99 -1.62
N ASN A 293 15.34 -3.64 -2.86
CA ASN A 293 16.57 -2.94 -3.21
C ASN A 293 16.40 -2.11 -4.49
N ALA A 294 16.67 -0.81 -4.40
CA ALA A 294 16.72 0.12 -5.54
C ALA A 294 15.50 0.06 -6.48
N GLY A 295 14.30 -0.16 -5.92
CA GLY A 295 13.04 -0.26 -6.66
C GLY A 295 12.65 -1.68 -7.07
N LEU A 296 13.50 -2.69 -6.82
CA LEU A 296 13.17 -4.11 -7.00
C LEU A 296 12.67 -4.69 -5.68
N ASP A 297 11.43 -5.14 -5.67
CA ASP A 297 10.79 -5.86 -4.56
C ASP A 297 10.56 -7.31 -4.97
N VAL A 298 11.04 -8.23 -4.14
CA VAL A 298 10.96 -9.68 -4.35
C VAL A 298 10.06 -10.27 -3.28
N TYR A 299 9.06 -11.04 -3.69
CA TYR A 299 8.09 -11.72 -2.81
C TYR A 299 8.35 -13.23 -2.74
N GLU A 300 8.76 -13.84 -3.84
CA GLU A 300 9.15 -15.24 -3.91
C GLU A 300 10.48 -15.35 -4.68
N ARG A 301 11.38 -16.24 -4.24
CA ARG A 301 12.63 -16.52 -4.96
C ARG A 301 12.35 -17.42 -6.14
N ALA A 302 13.22 -17.37 -7.15
CA ALA A 302 13.13 -18.31 -8.26
C ALA A 302 13.36 -19.76 -7.78
N GLU A 303 12.55 -20.67 -8.30
CA GLU A 303 12.67 -22.12 -8.13
C GLU A 303 13.18 -22.75 -9.43
N GLU A 304 14.02 -23.81 -9.36
CA GLU A 304 14.75 -24.33 -10.53
C GLU A 304 13.84 -24.82 -11.66
N ASP A 305 12.71 -25.44 -11.33
CA ASP A 305 11.78 -26.02 -12.33
C ASP A 305 10.60 -25.09 -12.67
N HIS A 306 10.66 -23.83 -12.24
CA HIS A 306 9.61 -22.88 -12.51
C HIS A 306 9.86 -22.04 -13.76
N GLU A 307 8.77 -21.72 -14.45
CA GLU A 307 8.76 -20.90 -15.65
C GLU A 307 8.23 -19.50 -15.32
N TYR A 308 8.95 -18.50 -15.85
CA TYR A 308 8.64 -17.11 -15.55
C TYR A 308 8.47 -16.29 -16.82
N ILE A 309 7.67 -15.23 -16.69
CA ILE A 309 7.51 -14.18 -17.70
C ILE A 309 7.74 -12.83 -17.05
N ILE A 310 8.39 -11.93 -17.78
CA ILE A 310 8.54 -10.53 -17.40
C ILE A 310 7.79 -9.66 -18.41
N THR A 311 6.93 -8.78 -17.92
CA THR A 311 6.35 -7.71 -18.73
C THR A 311 6.88 -6.38 -18.27
N VAL A 312 7.21 -5.51 -19.24
CA VAL A 312 7.95 -4.27 -19.00
C VAL A 312 7.18 -3.09 -19.57
N ASP A 313 6.97 -2.07 -18.75
CA ASP A 313 6.50 -0.74 -19.13
C ASP A 313 7.63 0.28 -18.92
N VAL A 314 7.83 1.18 -19.88
CA VAL A 314 9.04 2.01 -19.96
C VAL A 314 8.72 3.49 -19.92
N ALA A 315 9.28 4.20 -18.94
CA ALA A 315 9.21 5.64 -18.82
C ALA A 315 10.57 6.33 -19.11
N ARG A 316 10.53 7.65 -19.29
CA ARG A 316 11.71 8.46 -19.66
C ARG A 316 12.70 8.70 -18.52
N GLY A 317 12.37 8.37 -17.28
CA GLY A 317 13.25 8.54 -16.11
C GLY A 317 13.52 10.00 -15.75
N ILE A 318 12.52 10.88 -15.93
CA ILE A 318 12.60 12.33 -15.63
C ILE A 318 11.79 12.73 -14.39
N GLY A 319 11.43 11.76 -13.54
CA GLY A 319 10.69 11.98 -12.30
C GLY A 319 9.16 12.08 -12.46
N GLY A 320 8.63 11.76 -13.67
CA GLY A 320 7.20 11.59 -13.93
C GLY A 320 6.77 10.14 -13.75
N ASP A 321 6.36 9.49 -14.85
CA ASP A 321 5.98 8.08 -14.87
C ASP A 321 7.15 7.17 -14.51
N TYR A 322 6.85 5.96 -14.05
CA TYR A 322 7.84 4.98 -13.61
C TYR A 322 8.21 4.03 -14.74
N SER A 323 9.50 3.70 -14.84
CA SER A 323 9.90 2.47 -15.53
C SER A 323 9.60 1.29 -14.60
N ALA A 324 8.78 0.37 -15.06
CA ALA A 324 8.29 -0.75 -14.28
C ALA A 324 8.43 -2.07 -15.01
N PHE A 325 8.59 -3.15 -14.26
CA PHE A 325 8.37 -4.50 -14.75
C PHE A 325 7.83 -5.41 -13.64
N ILE A 326 7.15 -6.47 -14.04
CA ILE A 326 6.62 -7.48 -13.14
C ILE A 326 7.10 -8.87 -13.61
N VAL A 327 7.52 -9.68 -12.67
CA VAL A 327 7.89 -11.10 -12.88
C VAL A 327 6.71 -11.96 -12.46
N PHE A 328 6.21 -12.76 -13.40
CA PHE A 328 5.11 -13.69 -13.19
C PHE A 328 5.66 -15.12 -13.20
N ASP A 329 5.30 -15.90 -12.19
CA ASP A 329 5.41 -17.35 -12.22
C ASP A 329 4.17 -17.90 -12.96
N ILE A 330 4.42 -18.58 -14.06
CA ILE A 330 3.39 -19.16 -14.92
C ILE A 330 3.34 -20.69 -14.86
N THR A 331 4.10 -21.27 -13.96
CA THR A 331 4.27 -22.72 -13.82
C THR A 331 2.96 -23.45 -13.57
N THR A 332 2.11 -22.89 -12.72
CA THR A 332 0.80 -23.47 -12.36
C THR A 332 -0.24 -22.37 -12.23
N LEU A 333 -1.53 -22.74 -12.35
CA LEU A 333 -2.63 -21.87 -11.97
C LEU A 333 -2.92 -22.00 -10.45
N PRO A 334 -3.19 -20.91 -9.75
CA PRO A 334 -3.15 -19.54 -10.24
C PRO A 334 -1.73 -19.04 -10.54
N TYR A 335 -1.58 -18.23 -11.58
CA TYR A 335 -0.32 -17.51 -11.81
C TYR A 335 -0.01 -16.60 -10.63
N LYS A 336 1.28 -16.34 -10.38
CA LYS A 336 1.71 -15.52 -9.24
C LYS A 336 2.62 -14.39 -9.67
N ILE A 337 2.46 -13.23 -9.06
CA ILE A 337 3.47 -12.18 -9.14
C ILE A 337 4.51 -12.43 -8.04
N VAL A 338 5.74 -12.70 -8.45
CA VAL A 338 6.86 -13.09 -7.55
C VAL A 338 7.85 -11.96 -7.30
N ALA A 339 7.96 -11.01 -8.23
CA ALA A 339 8.75 -9.80 -8.06
C ALA A 339 8.20 -8.64 -8.91
N LYS A 340 8.48 -7.42 -8.47
CA LYS A 340 8.21 -6.20 -9.24
C LYS A 340 9.39 -5.26 -9.16
N TYR A 341 9.52 -4.42 -10.17
CA TYR A 341 10.42 -3.28 -10.19
C TYR A 341 9.64 -2.01 -10.52
N ARG A 342 9.95 -0.90 -9.82
CA ARG A 342 9.35 0.40 -10.06
C ARG A 342 10.32 1.51 -9.70
N ASN A 343 10.69 2.35 -10.68
CA ASN A 343 11.62 3.46 -10.45
C ASN A 343 11.40 4.58 -11.47
N ASN A 344 11.22 5.82 -11.03
CA ASN A 344 11.00 6.98 -11.89
C ASN A 344 12.26 7.83 -12.14
N GLU A 345 13.39 7.46 -11.54
CA GLU A 345 14.67 8.15 -11.68
C GLU A 345 15.70 7.36 -12.50
N ILE A 346 15.40 6.08 -12.79
CA ILE A 346 16.32 5.24 -13.57
C ILE A 346 16.47 5.77 -14.98
N LYS A 347 17.73 5.95 -15.40
CA LYS A 347 18.03 6.34 -16.77
C LYS A 347 17.72 5.19 -17.72
N PRO A 348 17.05 5.45 -18.87
CA PRO A 348 16.70 4.40 -19.85
C PRO A 348 17.88 3.52 -20.27
N VAL A 349 19.09 4.07 -20.38
CA VAL A 349 20.31 3.31 -20.74
C VAL A 349 20.67 2.23 -19.71
N LEU A 350 20.32 2.43 -18.44
CA LEU A 350 20.63 1.47 -17.35
C LEU A 350 19.54 0.42 -17.16
N PHE A 351 18.32 0.72 -17.58
CA PHE A 351 17.15 -0.12 -17.31
C PHE A 351 17.27 -1.54 -17.94
N PRO A 352 17.76 -1.72 -19.19
CA PRO A 352 17.98 -3.05 -19.75
C PRO A 352 18.92 -3.94 -18.90
N SER A 353 19.95 -3.35 -18.29
CA SER A 353 20.87 -4.09 -17.43
C SER A 353 20.19 -4.60 -16.16
N VAL A 354 19.24 -3.82 -15.58
CA VAL A 354 18.45 -4.26 -14.43
C VAL A 354 17.54 -5.42 -14.82
N ILE A 355 16.83 -5.30 -15.95
CA ILE A 355 15.96 -6.39 -16.46
C ILE A 355 16.80 -7.65 -16.68
N PHE A 356 17.95 -7.54 -17.34
CA PHE A 356 18.85 -8.66 -17.64
C PHE A 356 19.35 -9.39 -16.38
N GLN A 357 19.68 -8.64 -15.31
CA GLN A 357 20.08 -9.24 -14.04
C GLN A 357 18.94 -10.05 -13.41
N VAL A 358 17.71 -9.51 -13.43
CA VAL A 358 16.54 -10.22 -12.93
C VAL A 358 16.20 -11.44 -13.80
N CYS A 359 16.37 -11.34 -15.12
CA CYS A 359 16.22 -12.48 -16.02
C CYS A 359 17.15 -13.64 -15.65
N LYS A 360 18.40 -13.37 -15.29
CA LYS A 360 19.35 -14.41 -14.83
C LYS A 360 18.93 -15.01 -13.48
N GLU A 361 18.31 -14.23 -12.63
CA GLU A 361 17.83 -14.69 -11.32
C GLU A 361 16.60 -15.60 -11.45
N TYR A 362 15.72 -15.36 -12.46
CA TYR A 362 14.46 -16.06 -12.66
C TYR A 362 14.47 -17.01 -13.87
N ASN A 363 15.47 -17.89 -14.00
CA ASN A 363 15.56 -18.98 -15.00
C ASN A 363 15.48 -18.52 -16.46
N ASN A 364 15.97 -17.31 -16.79
CA ASN A 364 15.92 -16.72 -18.14
C ASN A 364 14.50 -16.65 -18.74
N PRO A 365 13.56 -15.92 -18.11
CA PRO A 365 12.16 -15.84 -18.51
C PRO A 365 11.97 -15.22 -19.89
N TYR A 366 10.78 -15.40 -20.47
CA TYR A 366 10.38 -14.61 -21.63
C TYR A 366 10.09 -13.16 -21.21
N VAL A 367 10.56 -12.21 -22.00
CA VAL A 367 10.40 -10.76 -21.74
C VAL A 367 9.54 -10.13 -22.81
N LEU A 368 8.42 -9.53 -22.40
CA LEU A 368 7.55 -8.73 -23.26
C LEU A 368 7.71 -7.24 -22.90
N VAL A 369 8.27 -6.46 -23.81
CA VAL A 369 8.49 -5.03 -23.63
C VAL A 369 7.40 -4.23 -24.33
N GLU A 370 6.82 -3.24 -23.67
CA GLU A 370 6.02 -2.21 -24.34
C GLU A 370 6.94 -1.29 -25.15
N VAL A 371 6.71 -1.21 -26.47
CA VAL A 371 7.60 -0.51 -27.39
C VAL A 371 7.03 0.84 -27.85
N ASN A 372 6.25 1.47 -27.04
CA ASN A 372 5.89 2.86 -27.25
C ASN A 372 7.08 3.75 -26.85
N ASP A 373 7.24 4.89 -27.52
CA ASP A 373 8.27 5.90 -27.24
C ASP A 373 9.71 5.30 -27.21
N ILE A 374 10.34 5.15 -26.04
CA ILE A 374 11.71 4.66 -25.88
C ILE A 374 11.82 3.15 -25.67
N GLY A 375 10.70 2.45 -25.54
CA GLY A 375 10.68 0.99 -25.31
C GLY A 375 11.35 0.18 -26.42
N ASP A 376 11.30 0.65 -27.68
CA ASP A 376 12.03 0.04 -28.81
C ASP A 376 13.54 -0.04 -28.51
N SER A 377 14.13 1.00 -27.95
CA SER A 377 15.55 1.05 -27.58
C SER A 377 15.87 0.06 -26.46
N ILE A 378 14.99 -0.07 -25.46
CA ILE A 378 15.16 -1.02 -24.36
C ILE A 378 15.13 -2.47 -24.87
N ALA A 379 14.13 -2.79 -25.69
CA ALA A 379 14.00 -4.12 -26.29
C ALA A 379 15.20 -4.47 -27.20
N ALA A 380 15.65 -3.48 -28.00
CA ALA A 380 16.82 -3.64 -28.85
C ALA A 380 18.10 -3.87 -28.05
N THR A 381 18.35 -3.08 -27.01
CA THR A 381 19.51 -3.25 -26.13
C THR A 381 19.50 -4.61 -25.43
N LEU A 382 18.34 -5.08 -24.94
CA LEU A 382 18.23 -6.43 -24.36
C LEU A 382 18.60 -7.51 -25.37
N ASN A 383 18.03 -7.45 -26.58
CA ASN A 383 18.16 -8.52 -27.56
C ASN A 383 19.52 -8.51 -28.29
N TYR A 384 20.01 -7.32 -28.68
CA TYR A 384 21.20 -7.20 -29.52
C TYR A 384 22.49 -6.92 -28.72
N ASP A 385 22.43 -5.99 -27.74
CA ASP A 385 23.65 -5.60 -27.01
C ASP A 385 23.95 -6.55 -25.84
N LEU A 386 22.91 -7.00 -25.14
CA LEU A 386 23.00 -7.94 -24.02
C LEU A 386 22.82 -9.42 -24.47
N GLU A 387 22.55 -9.63 -25.76
CA GLU A 387 22.37 -10.96 -26.36
C GLU A 387 21.33 -11.83 -25.62
N TYR A 388 20.25 -11.21 -25.15
CA TYR A 388 19.20 -11.93 -24.46
C TYR A 388 18.18 -12.54 -25.44
N PRO A 389 18.13 -13.90 -25.58
CA PRO A 389 17.39 -14.53 -26.68
C PRO A 389 15.86 -14.53 -26.47
N ASN A 390 15.37 -14.40 -25.23
CA ASN A 390 13.98 -14.63 -24.87
C ASN A 390 13.13 -13.35 -24.90
N VAL A 391 13.49 -12.38 -25.75
CA VAL A 391 12.65 -11.20 -25.99
C VAL A 391 11.55 -11.57 -27.00
N LEU A 392 10.29 -11.38 -26.59
CA LEU A 392 9.12 -11.70 -27.43
C LEU A 392 8.95 -10.70 -28.56
N MET A 393 8.54 -11.20 -29.74
CA MET A 393 8.33 -10.43 -30.96
C MET A 393 6.88 -10.45 -31.41
N CYS A 394 6.40 -9.31 -31.87
CA CYS A 394 5.05 -9.13 -32.40
C CYS A 394 5.07 -8.82 -33.91
N ALA A 395 4.00 -9.19 -34.60
CA ALA A 395 3.81 -8.85 -36.01
C ALA A 395 3.59 -7.33 -36.20
N MET A 396 4.29 -6.72 -37.15
CA MET A 396 4.15 -5.29 -37.50
C MET A 396 2.94 -5.01 -38.39
N ARG A 397 2.58 -5.97 -39.27
CA ARG A 397 1.49 -5.80 -40.27
C ARG A 397 0.65 -7.07 -40.34
N GLY A 398 -0.61 -6.91 -40.80
CA GLY A 398 -1.55 -8.01 -40.97
C GLY A 398 -2.15 -8.49 -39.66
N ARG A 399 -1.38 -9.20 -38.86
CA ARG A 399 -1.74 -9.67 -37.48
C ARG A 399 -1.11 -8.79 -36.41
N ALA A 400 -1.17 -7.45 -36.58
CA ALA A 400 -0.60 -6.50 -35.63
C ALA A 400 -1.13 -6.75 -34.20
N GLY A 401 -0.22 -6.78 -33.24
CA GLY A 401 -0.52 -7.13 -31.86
C GLY A 401 -0.65 -8.64 -31.62
N GLN A 402 -0.15 -9.49 -32.53
CA GLN A 402 -0.05 -10.93 -32.31
C GLN A 402 1.42 -11.33 -32.11
N ILE A 403 1.69 -12.15 -31.09
CA ILE A 403 3.03 -12.71 -30.88
C ILE A 403 3.31 -13.76 -31.95
N VAL A 404 4.49 -13.70 -32.56
CA VAL A 404 4.92 -14.56 -33.64
C VAL A 404 6.16 -15.38 -33.29
N GLY A 405 6.80 -15.18 -32.15
CA GLY A 405 7.97 -15.96 -31.73
C GLY A 405 8.97 -15.16 -30.92
N GLN A 406 10.19 -15.70 -30.82
CA GLN A 406 11.35 -15.10 -30.18
C GLN A 406 12.57 -15.21 -31.10
N GLY A 407 13.63 -14.48 -30.80
CA GLY A 407 14.91 -14.55 -31.50
C GLY A 407 15.14 -13.40 -32.49
N PHE A 408 15.74 -13.64 -33.65
CA PHE A 408 16.10 -12.57 -34.59
C PHE A 408 14.88 -12.00 -35.34
N SER A 409 14.78 -10.69 -35.34
CA SER A 409 13.70 -9.97 -36.02
C SER A 409 13.84 -10.06 -37.56
N GLY A 410 12.77 -10.48 -38.21
CA GLY A 410 12.63 -10.38 -39.68
C GLY A 410 11.92 -9.07 -40.10
N ASN A 411 11.92 -8.79 -41.42
CA ASN A 411 11.34 -7.56 -41.99
C ASN A 411 9.86 -7.30 -41.66
N LYS A 412 9.17 -8.20 -40.96
CA LYS A 412 7.72 -8.10 -40.64
C LYS A 412 7.42 -8.19 -39.13
N THR A 413 8.45 -8.28 -38.30
CA THR A 413 8.33 -8.42 -36.85
C THR A 413 9.08 -7.30 -36.14
N GLN A 414 8.62 -6.94 -34.93
CA GLN A 414 9.29 -6.00 -34.03
C GLN A 414 9.48 -6.67 -32.68
N LEU A 415 10.56 -6.34 -31.98
CA LEU A 415 10.75 -6.73 -30.59
C LEU A 415 9.70 -6.03 -29.72
N GLY A 416 9.08 -6.82 -28.83
CA GLY A 416 8.04 -6.29 -27.95
C GLY A 416 6.69 -5.99 -28.63
N VAL A 417 5.79 -5.35 -27.91
CA VAL A 417 4.43 -5.02 -28.37
C VAL A 417 4.14 -3.53 -28.29
N LYS A 418 3.52 -2.99 -29.34
CA LYS A 418 3.00 -1.62 -29.31
C LYS A 418 1.66 -1.61 -28.60
N MET A 419 1.54 -0.83 -27.52
CA MET A 419 0.27 -0.62 -26.81
C MET A 419 -0.71 0.16 -27.68
N SER A 420 -1.50 -0.55 -28.44
CA SER A 420 -2.63 0.01 -29.19
C SER A 420 -3.88 0.01 -28.34
N ILE A 421 -4.89 0.78 -28.75
CA ILE A 421 -6.23 0.79 -28.11
C ILE A 421 -6.80 -0.65 -28.01
N THR A 422 -6.59 -1.45 -29.04
CA THR A 422 -7.06 -2.85 -29.09
C THR A 422 -6.30 -3.73 -28.09
N VAL A 423 -4.98 -3.64 -28.04
CA VAL A 423 -4.14 -4.40 -27.09
C VAL A 423 -4.54 -4.03 -25.65
N LYS A 424 -4.62 -2.74 -25.34
CA LYS A 424 -5.04 -2.26 -24.00
C LYS A 424 -6.44 -2.75 -23.64
N LYS A 425 -7.40 -2.67 -24.57
CA LYS A 425 -8.78 -3.11 -24.30
C LYS A 425 -8.88 -4.62 -24.05
N ILE A 426 -8.21 -5.43 -24.84
CA ILE A 426 -8.17 -6.91 -24.64
C ILE A 426 -7.47 -7.22 -23.33
N GLY A 427 -6.31 -6.63 -23.08
CA GLY A 427 -5.55 -6.83 -21.84
C GLY A 427 -6.36 -6.44 -20.59
N CYS A 428 -6.99 -5.27 -20.58
CA CYS A 428 -7.85 -4.86 -19.46
C CYS A 428 -9.02 -5.82 -19.24
N SER A 429 -9.72 -6.23 -20.32
CA SER A 429 -10.84 -7.16 -20.20
C SER A 429 -10.41 -8.51 -19.60
N ASN A 430 -9.26 -9.03 -20.07
CA ASN A 430 -8.75 -10.30 -19.57
C ASN A 430 -8.12 -10.17 -18.16
N LEU A 431 -7.46 -9.05 -17.85
CA LEU A 431 -6.95 -8.77 -16.51
C LEU A 431 -8.08 -8.82 -15.47
N LYS A 432 -9.21 -8.21 -15.81
CA LYS A 432 -10.41 -8.29 -14.98
C LYS A 432 -10.83 -9.74 -14.74
N ALA A 433 -10.93 -10.55 -15.80
CA ALA A 433 -11.35 -11.94 -15.71
C ALA A 433 -10.39 -12.77 -14.84
N ILE A 434 -9.08 -12.70 -15.08
CA ILE A 434 -8.11 -13.53 -14.37
C ILE A 434 -7.97 -13.17 -12.87
N ILE A 435 -8.19 -11.89 -12.51
CA ILE A 435 -8.20 -11.48 -11.10
C ILE A 435 -9.52 -11.86 -10.42
N GLU A 436 -10.67 -11.59 -11.07
CA GLU A 436 -11.98 -11.91 -10.47
C GLU A 436 -12.22 -13.41 -10.33
N GLU A 437 -11.62 -14.23 -11.19
CA GLU A 437 -11.67 -15.70 -11.16
C GLU A 437 -10.55 -16.36 -10.32
N ASP A 438 -9.77 -15.59 -9.58
CA ASP A 438 -8.63 -16.06 -8.76
C ASP A 438 -7.55 -16.84 -9.56
N LYS A 439 -7.38 -16.53 -10.84
CA LYS A 439 -6.37 -17.12 -11.72
C LYS A 439 -5.02 -16.39 -11.69
N LEU A 440 -4.96 -15.21 -11.11
CA LEU A 440 -3.75 -14.43 -10.86
C LEU A 440 -3.74 -13.97 -9.41
N THR A 441 -2.68 -14.29 -8.70
CA THR A 441 -2.47 -13.87 -7.30
C THR A 441 -1.27 -12.95 -7.19
N PHE A 442 -1.37 -12.00 -6.29
CA PHE A 442 -0.30 -11.08 -5.95
C PHE A 442 -0.48 -10.57 -4.53
N GLN A 443 0.60 -10.07 -3.95
CA GLN A 443 0.65 -9.58 -2.57
C GLN A 443 1.39 -8.24 -2.44
N ASP A 444 1.60 -7.56 -3.56
CA ASP A 444 2.23 -6.25 -3.60
C ASP A 444 1.23 -5.13 -3.35
N PHE A 445 1.59 -4.22 -2.44
CA PHE A 445 0.73 -3.10 -2.08
C PHE A 445 0.65 -2.02 -3.17
N ASP A 446 1.74 -1.75 -3.89
CA ASP A 446 1.74 -0.71 -4.93
C ASP A 446 0.86 -1.13 -6.12
N ILE A 447 0.89 -2.42 -6.49
CA ILE A 447 -0.02 -2.98 -7.49
C ILE A 447 -1.47 -2.84 -7.04
N LEU A 448 -1.77 -3.22 -5.79
CA LEU A 448 -3.11 -3.06 -5.24
C LEU A 448 -3.57 -1.60 -5.30
N GLN A 449 -2.69 -0.68 -4.95
CA GLN A 449 -2.94 0.75 -4.95
C GLN A 449 -3.23 1.28 -6.37
N GLU A 450 -2.41 0.94 -7.36
CA GLU A 450 -2.66 1.35 -8.75
C GLU A 450 -3.99 0.79 -9.27
N LEU A 451 -4.35 -0.47 -8.97
CA LEU A 451 -5.63 -1.06 -9.32
C LEU A 451 -6.83 -0.31 -8.70
N THR A 452 -6.68 0.27 -7.51
CA THR A 452 -7.77 1.06 -6.87
C THR A 452 -7.99 2.42 -7.50
N THR A 453 -7.02 2.91 -8.29
CA THR A 453 -7.06 4.20 -8.99
C THR A 453 -7.11 4.06 -10.51
N PHE A 454 -7.09 2.83 -11.02
CA PHE A 454 -7.20 2.54 -12.44
C PHE A 454 -8.67 2.51 -12.87
N ILE A 455 -9.14 3.61 -13.46
CA ILE A 455 -10.55 3.89 -13.69
C ILE A 455 -10.86 4.01 -15.17
N GLN A 456 -12.14 3.83 -15.50
CA GLN A 456 -12.62 4.08 -16.84
C GLN A 456 -12.84 5.59 -17.06
N LYS A 457 -12.04 6.19 -17.94
CA LYS A 457 -12.22 7.56 -18.41
C LYS A 457 -12.69 7.54 -19.87
N LYS A 458 -13.91 7.98 -20.13
CA LYS A 458 -14.55 7.92 -21.47
C LYS A 458 -14.58 6.47 -22.00
N GLN A 459 -13.67 6.11 -22.91
CA GLN A 459 -13.57 4.79 -23.54
C GLN A 459 -12.24 4.07 -23.25
N ALA A 460 -11.38 4.66 -22.44
CA ALA A 460 -10.08 4.12 -22.06
C ALA A 460 -10.02 3.84 -20.55
N TRP A 461 -9.16 2.91 -20.18
CA TRP A 461 -8.77 2.66 -18.79
C TRP A 461 -7.45 3.37 -18.55
N GLU A 462 -7.36 4.17 -17.49
CA GLU A 462 -6.15 4.92 -17.14
C GLU A 462 -6.16 5.29 -15.65
N ALA A 463 -5.01 5.64 -15.09
CA ALA A 463 -4.90 6.14 -13.74
C ALA A 463 -5.77 7.39 -13.51
N ASP A 464 -6.31 7.55 -12.32
CA ASP A 464 -6.99 8.78 -11.92
C ASP A 464 -5.99 9.94 -11.82
N GLU A 465 -6.48 11.18 -11.79
CA GLU A 465 -5.64 12.38 -11.81
C GLU A 465 -4.68 12.41 -10.60
N GLY A 466 -3.38 12.49 -10.87
CA GLY A 466 -2.34 12.50 -9.84
C GLY A 466 -1.89 11.11 -9.36
N TYR A 467 -2.34 10.03 -10.01
CA TYR A 467 -1.92 8.66 -9.77
C TYR A 467 -1.19 8.07 -10.98
N HIS A 468 -0.63 6.87 -10.82
CA HIS A 468 0.14 6.15 -11.82
C HIS A 468 -0.51 4.80 -12.12
N ASP A 469 -0.24 4.24 -13.30
CA ASP A 469 -0.73 2.93 -13.75
C ASP A 469 0.37 2.04 -14.36
N ASP A 470 1.64 2.35 -14.10
CA ASP A 470 2.79 1.68 -14.73
C ASP A 470 2.84 0.17 -14.40
N LEU A 471 2.59 -0.20 -13.14
CA LEU A 471 2.51 -1.62 -12.73
C LEU A 471 1.24 -2.29 -13.28
N VAL A 472 0.11 -1.59 -13.27
CA VAL A 472 -1.13 -2.10 -13.86
C VAL A 472 -0.96 -2.30 -15.36
N MET A 473 -0.20 -1.43 -16.06
CA MET A 473 0.11 -1.61 -17.48
C MET A 473 0.96 -2.86 -17.73
N CYS A 474 1.92 -3.17 -16.86
CA CYS A 474 2.63 -4.46 -16.90
C CYS A 474 1.65 -5.65 -16.74
N MET A 475 0.68 -5.57 -15.83
CA MET A 475 -0.34 -6.61 -15.66
C MET A 475 -1.28 -6.71 -16.88
N VAL A 476 -1.63 -5.59 -17.50
CA VAL A 476 -2.44 -5.53 -18.74
C VAL A 476 -1.70 -6.22 -19.88
N LEU A 477 -0.38 -6.00 -20.00
CA LEU A 477 0.48 -6.69 -20.97
C LEU A 477 0.49 -8.19 -20.74
N PHE A 478 0.66 -8.64 -19.50
CA PHE A 478 0.60 -10.05 -19.14
C PHE A 478 -0.78 -10.66 -19.47
N ALA A 479 -1.85 -10.02 -19.07
CA ALA A 479 -3.20 -10.49 -19.34
C ALA A 479 -3.52 -10.56 -20.86
N TRP A 480 -2.97 -9.64 -21.65
CA TRP A 480 -3.03 -9.71 -23.11
C TRP A 480 -2.20 -10.88 -23.66
N LEU A 481 -0.99 -11.10 -23.10
CA LEU A 481 -0.08 -12.19 -23.50
C LEU A 481 -0.71 -13.58 -23.29
N VAL A 482 -1.37 -13.80 -22.16
CA VAL A 482 -2.04 -15.07 -21.83
C VAL A 482 -3.12 -15.45 -22.86
N MET A 483 -3.68 -14.49 -23.60
CA MET A 483 -4.67 -14.75 -24.65
C MET A 483 -4.04 -15.14 -25.99
N GLN A 484 -2.72 -15.00 -26.15
CA GLN A 484 -2.04 -15.32 -27.41
C GLN A 484 -1.90 -16.81 -27.60
N ASP A 485 -2.07 -17.26 -28.87
CA ASP A 485 -1.92 -18.68 -29.21
C ASP A 485 -0.51 -19.19 -28.88
N TYR A 486 0.50 -18.35 -29.09
CA TYR A 486 1.90 -18.67 -28.74
C TYR A 486 2.07 -19.00 -27.26
N PHE A 487 1.45 -18.22 -26.37
CA PHE A 487 1.49 -18.49 -24.91
C PHE A 487 0.80 -19.81 -24.57
N LYS A 488 -0.36 -20.07 -25.16
CA LYS A 488 -1.10 -21.32 -24.94
C LYS A 488 -0.32 -22.53 -25.44
N GLU A 489 0.28 -22.43 -26.63
CA GLU A 489 1.10 -23.50 -27.18
C GLU A 489 2.33 -23.79 -26.28
N MET A 490 2.97 -22.74 -25.75
CA MET A 490 4.09 -22.85 -24.83
C MET A 490 3.68 -23.56 -23.53
N THR A 491 2.66 -23.07 -22.85
CA THR A 491 2.18 -23.63 -21.57
C THR A 491 1.55 -25.01 -21.75
N ASP A 492 0.82 -25.29 -22.83
CA ASP A 492 0.24 -26.61 -23.10
C ASP A 492 1.33 -27.67 -23.37
N THR A 493 2.39 -27.29 -24.08
CA THR A 493 3.53 -28.19 -24.36
C THR A 493 4.25 -28.57 -23.06
N ASP A 494 4.44 -27.60 -22.17
CA ASP A 494 5.09 -27.81 -20.89
C ASP A 494 4.21 -28.59 -19.90
N ILE A 495 2.90 -28.34 -19.87
CA ILE A 495 1.96 -29.17 -19.09
C ILE A 495 2.00 -30.63 -19.57
N ARG A 496 2.01 -30.87 -20.88
CA ARG A 496 2.12 -32.23 -21.43
C ARG A 496 3.45 -32.89 -21.07
N ARG A 497 4.57 -32.14 -21.12
CA ARG A 497 5.89 -32.65 -20.73
C ARG A 497 5.92 -33.03 -19.25
N ARG A 498 5.38 -32.20 -18.38
CA ARG A 498 5.28 -32.48 -16.93
C ARG A 498 4.39 -33.69 -16.64
N ILE A 499 3.21 -33.75 -17.25
CA ILE A 499 2.35 -34.93 -17.11
C ILE A 499 3.08 -36.19 -17.59
N TYR A 500 3.83 -36.10 -18.67
CA TYR A 500 4.62 -37.20 -19.16
C TYR A 500 5.78 -37.58 -18.22
N GLU A 501 6.50 -36.60 -17.67
CA GLU A 501 7.55 -36.78 -16.67
C GLU A 501 7.02 -37.33 -15.35
N GLU A 502 5.87 -36.82 -14.87
CA GLU A 502 5.18 -37.38 -13.70
C GLU A 502 4.72 -38.82 -13.93
N GLN A 503 4.16 -39.13 -15.09
CA GLN A 503 3.78 -40.51 -15.45
C GLN A 503 5.00 -41.41 -15.55
N LYS A 504 6.09 -40.90 -16.13
CA LYS A 504 7.36 -41.64 -16.21
C LYS A 504 7.93 -41.93 -14.83
N ASN A 505 7.95 -40.92 -13.93
CA ASN A 505 8.41 -41.07 -12.55
C ASN A 505 7.51 -42.02 -11.74
N GLN A 506 6.19 -41.99 -11.96
CA GLN A 506 5.28 -42.97 -11.37
C GLN A 506 5.56 -44.39 -11.90
N ILE A 507 5.74 -44.54 -13.22
CA ILE A 507 6.10 -45.83 -13.81
C ILE A 507 7.44 -46.30 -13.28
N GLU A 508 8.45 -45.43 -13.15
CA GLU A 508 9.75 -45.77 -12.56
C GLU A 508 9.66 -46.12 -11.07
N GLN A 509 8.77 -45.49 -10.32
CA GLN A 509 8.46 -45.85 -8.93
C GLN A 509 7.71 -47.19 -8.85
N ASP A 510 6.76 -47.41 -9.73
CA ASP A 510 6.02 -48.68 -9.81
C ASP A 510 6.89 -49.82 -10.36
N MET A 511 7.92 -49.51 -11.15
CA MET A 511 8.94 -50.47 -11.65
C MET A 511 10.16 -50.57 -10.71
N ALA A 512 10.20 -49.84 -9.59
CA ALA A 512 11.19 -50.14 -8.57
C ALA A 512 11.01 -51.59 -8.17
N PRO A 513 12.04 -52.44 -8.31
CA PRO A 513 11.86 -53.85 -8.09
C PRO A 513 11.31 -54.05 -6.70
N PHE A 514 10.17 -54.72 -6.61
CA PHE A 514 9.77 -55.33 -5.35
C PHE A 514 11.00 -56.09 -4.90
N GLY A 515 11.63 -55.61 -3.83
CA GLY A 515 12.77 -56.32 -3.26
C GLY A 515 12.31 -57.75 -3.07
N PHE A 516 13.03 -58.70 -3.72
CA PHE A 516 12.84 -60.09 -3.41
C PHE A 516 13.00 -60.20 -1.91
N ILE A 517 11.91 -60.44 -1.22
CA ILE A 517 11.97 -60.87 0.18
C ILE A 517 12.54 -62.29 0.06
N ASP A 518 13.86 -62.39 0.16
CA ASP A 518 14.51 -63.64 0.45
C ASP A 518 14.03 -64.06 1.85
N ASP A 519 13.17 -65.05 1.91
CA ASP A 519 12.64 -65.62 3.14
C ASP A 519 13.67 -66.51 3.87
N GLY A 520 14.91 -66.54 3.37
CA GLY A 520 16.02 -67.29 4.01
C GLY A 520 15.79 -68.79 4.09
N LEU A 521 14.86 -69.34 3.32
CA LEU A 521 14.56 -70.78 3.26
C LEU A 521 15.03 -71.34 1.92
N GLY A 522 16.26 -71.81 1.91
CA GLY A 522 16.71 -72.92 1.10
C GLY A 522 16.98 -72.64 -0.36
N ASP A 523 18.08 -73.21 -0.83
CA ASP A 523 18.44 -73.33 -2.23
C ASP A 523 17.27 -73.81 -3.08
N ASP A 524 16.71 -72.96 -3.93
CA ASP A 524 15.72 -73.36 -4.92
C ASP A 524 16.33 -74.27 -5.94
N THR A 525 16.34 -75.55 -5.63
CA THR A 525 16.65 -76.60 -6.55
C THR A 525 15.42 -77.14 -7.23
N PHE A 526 15.35 -77.14 -8.52
CA PHE A 526 14.26 -77.80 -9.23
C PHE A 526 14.85 -78.89 -10.13
N VAL A 527 14.06 -79.96 -10.31
CA VAL A 527 14.45 -81.14 -11.07
C VAL A 527 13.70 -81.10 -12.41
N ASP A 528 14.42 -81.16 -13.49
CA ASP A 528 13.88 -81.24 -14.85
C ASP A 528 13.33 -82.64 -15.16
N ALA A 529 12.54 -82.75 -16.22
CA ALA A 529 11.86 -84.01 -16.64
C ALA A 529 12.84 -85.16 -16.98
N ASP A 530 14.09 -84.85 -17.16
CA ASP A 530 15.19 -85.81 -17.39
C ASP A 530 15.95 -86.22 -16.12
N GLY A 531 15.56 -85.61 -14.95
CA GLY A 531 16.18 -85.87 -13.65
C GLY A 531 17.37 -85.00 -13.28
N SER A 532 17.67 -83.97 -14.04
CA SER A 532 18.76 -83.01 -13.75
C SER A 532 18.35 -81.99 -12.67
N PHE A 533 19.28 -81.67 -11.75
CA PHE A 533 19.12 -80.70 -10.68
C PHE A 533 19.65 -79.35 -11.11
N TRP A 534 18.87 -78.29 -10.93
CA TRP A 534 19.22 -76.90 -11.24
C TRP A 534 19.22 -76.03 -9.98
N TYR A 535 20.20 -75.15 -9.85
CA TYR A 535 20.30 -74.16 -8.77
C TYR A 535 19.99 -72.77 -9.33
N GLY A 536 19.38 -71.89 -8.53
CA GLY A 536 18.95 -70.53 -8.92
C GLY A 536 20.06 -69.68 -9.53
N ASP A 537 21.33 -69.90 -9.14
CA ASP A 537 22.52 -69.22 -9.69
C ASP A 537 22.83 -69.55 -11.12
N LYS A 538 22.13 -70.51 -11.73
CA LYS A 538 22.36 -70.95 -13.11
C LYS A 538 21.25 -70.63 -14.11
N GLN A 539 20.31 -69.74 -13.74
CA GLN A 539 19.27 -69.32 -14.66
C GLN A 539 19.82 -68.67 -15.93
N GLU A 540 20.99 -68.04 -15.87
CA GLU A 540 21.67 -67.50 -17.07
C GLU A 540 22.07 -68.58 -18.09
N GLU A 541 22.39 -69.79 -17.65
CA GLU A 541 22.75 -70.88 -18.57
C GLU A 541 21.51 -71.52 -19.24
N VAL A 542 20.36 -71.50 -18.61
CA VAL A 542 19.09 -71.98 -19.16
C VAL A 542 18.60 -71.12 -20.34
N GLY A 543 18.90 -69.83 -20.30
CA GLY A 543 18.55 -68.92 -21.40
C GLY A 543 19.28 -69.16 -22.73
N TYR A 544 20.42 -69.81 -22.69
CA TYR A 544 21.21 -70.09 -23.89
C TYR A 544 20.95 -71.46 -24.58
N MET A 545 20.08 -72.28 -24.01
CA MET A 545 19.70 -73.58 -24.54
C MET A 545 18.32 -73.63 -25.19
N LEU A 546 17.77 -72.53 -25.61
CA LEU A 546 16.60 -72.53 -26.47
C LEU A 546 17.05 -72.84 -27.90
N PRO A 547 16.60 -73.93 -28.57
CA PRO A 547 16.95 -74.19 -29.94
C PRO A 547 16.33 -73.15 -30.86
N ASP A 548 17.08 -72.78 -31.88
CA ASP A 548 16.64 -72.00 -33.02
C ASP A 548 15.34 -72.58 -33.59
N LEU A 549 14.27 -71.76 -33.54
CA LEU A 549 13.07 -71.89 -34.37
C LEU A 549 12.83 -70.58 -35.12
#